data_ad446d1c15c5ded7539a9e8393f9f747
#
_entry.id   ad446d1c15c5ded7539a9e8393f9f747
#
_cell.length_a   1.000
_cell.length_b   1.000
_cell.length_c   1.000
_cell.angle_alpha   90.00
_cell.angle_beta   90.00
_cell.angle_gamma   90.00
#
_symmetry.space_group_name_H-M   'P 1'
#
loop_
_entity.id
_entity.type
_entity.pdbx_description
1 polymer ?
#
loop_
_entity_poly.entity_id
_entity_poly.type
_entity_poly.pdbx_seq_one_letter_code
_entity_poly.pdbx_strand_id
1 'polypeptide(L)'
;MNDKDRLKWAFEQSPTLFQLLSTVRSRRVGRGYRIDSGTEAKHPITGRLLKQQAGPMKFISKKEPRALTELEEAIICWAACGPNGLCAWDISLDGGFHELTWISGRTVPSPGNSLATDLLLINDRGAFIYKPTLSRSGPIEIQSEKDYDKILKWYQEGLVQILDERPDIDYALRVPSAPHATLMGPYQYNMNMPGSTWFIPLSDSAWLNSALMNFMDCWHYYPIDEWNGGRPAGVEKWIKEGMLELPTPIAAEEQLIFQVEQFPIGCMVQNMRLAVEAMGLGAWVFCGFNPDLLMGAMPEIARGLGFHVEAPNPKAPISTGQTKIFGIEGVKEATYVPSPRYKSAEQLVNAWYEEKYGKGRTLSREPDGFLRRVGAPWKNDTMEKVLADPRTRPSEWVKDAITSYIDYCVKNFGQWPVTYNPMQAHFGAVIHNVDEEFYDTYYKEGYINDRIRNRSKIWHD
;
A
#
# COMPACT_ATOMS: atom_id res chain seq x y z
N MET A 1 15.92 16.51 -22.94
CA MET A 1 15.33 17.41 -21.92
C MET A 1 15.87 17.02 -20.54
N ASN A 2 16.20 17.95 -19.65
CA ASN A 2 16.68 17.62 -18.31
C ASN A 2 15.50 17.30 -17.36
N ASP A 3 15.79 16.77 -16.17
CA ASP A 3 14.77 16.32 -15.22
C ASP A 3 13.88 17.45 -14.70
N LYS A 4 14.43 18.66 -14.53
CA LYS A 4 13.66 19.83 -14.13
C LYS A 4 12.61 20.19 -15.17
N ASP A 5 12.96 20.16 -16.45
CA ASP A 5 12.02 20.43 -17.55
C ASP A 5 10.95 19.34 -17.67
N ARG A 6 11.31 18.07 -17.41
CA ARG A 6 10.37 16.95 -17.38
C ARG A 6 9.37 17.07 -16.25
N LEU A 7 9.84 17.44 -15.05
CA LEU A 7 8.97 17.72 -13.90
C LEU A 7 8.03 18.89 -14.19
N LYS A 8 8.56 19.99 -14.75
CA LYS A 8 7.74 21.14 -15.15
C LYS A 8 6.67 20.74 -16.16
N TRP A 9 7.03 19.94 -17.18
CA TRP A 9 6.06 19.42 -18.12
C TRP A 9 5.00 18.55 -17.46
N ALA A 10 5.37 17.69 -16.53
CA ALA A 10 4.44 16.81 -15.83
C ALA A 10 3.47 17.59 -14.92
N PHE A 11 3.94 18.63 -14.23
CA PHE A 11 3.15 19.36 -13.24
C PHE A 11 2.37 20.54 -13.83
N GLU A 12 3.02 21.36 -14.68
CA GLU A 12 2.44 22.64 -15.13
C GLU A 12 1.73 22.53 -16.48
N GLN A 13 2.12 21.57 -17.32
CA GLN A 13 1.51 21.35 -18.63
C GLN A 13 0.60 20.12 -18.64
N SER A 14 0.25 19.58 -17.46
CA SER A 14 -0.68 18.47 -17.33
C SER A 14 -2.08 18.88 -17.79
N PRO A 15 -2.85 17.99 -18.38
CA PRO A 15 -4.28 18.20 -18.61
C PRO A 15 -4.99 18.47 -17.27
N THR A 16 -6.11 19.22 -17.35
CA THR A 16 -6.93 19.41 -16.15
C THR A 16 -7.49 18.08 -15.63
N LEU A 17 -7.89 18.06 -14.36
CA LEU A 17 -8.52 16.87 -13.76
C LEU A 17 -9.71 16.38 -14.60
N PHE A 18 -10.57 17.26 -15.08
CA PHE A 18 -11.73 16.88 -15.89
C PHE A 18 -11.34 16.30 -17.26
N GLN A 19 -10.28 16.81 -17.86
CA GLN A 19 -9.74 16.23 -19.10
C GLN A 19 -9.16 14.84 -18.84
N LEU A 20 -8.40 14.64 -17.74
CA LEU A 20 -7.87 13.34 -17.37
C LEU A 20 -8.99 12.33 -17.10
N LEU A 21 -10.01 12.71 -16.35
CA LEU A 21 -11.16 11.84 -16.07
C LEU A 21 -11.93 11.45 -17.33
N SER A 22 -11.95 12.31 -18.35
CA SER A 22 -12.63 12.00 -19.64
C SER A 22 -11.81 11.09 -20.55
N THR A 23 -10.48 11.02 -20.39
CA THR A 23 -9.58 10.28 -21.29
C THR A 23 -8.94 9.05 -20.65
N VAL A 24 -8.89 8.96 -19.31
CA VAL A 24 -8.25 7.84 -18.59
C VAL A 24 -8.91 6.51 -18.93
N ARG A 25 -8.11 5.57 -19.42
CA ARG A 25 -8.56 4.23 -19.80
C ARG A 25 -7.43 3.22 -19.70
N SER A 26 -7.78 1.94 -19.73
CA SER A 26 -6.78 0.87 -19.77
C SER A 26 -6.15 0.82 -21.17
N ARG A 27 -4.83 0.88 -21.20
CA ARG A 27 -4.02 0.61 -22.40
C ARG A 27 -2.99 -0.44 -22.01
N ARG A 28 -3.21 -1.67 -22.52
CA ARG A 28 -2.49 -2.86 -22.03
C ARG A 28 -1.31 -3.27 -22.91
N VAL A 29 -1.19 -2.70 -24.10
CA VAL A 29 -0.16 -3.10 -25.05
C VAL A 29 0.96 -2.07 -25.07
N GLY A 30 2.09 -2.50 -24.58
CA GLY A 30 3.32 -1.73 -24.51
C GLY A 30 4.32 -2.12 -25.59
N ARG A 31 5.42 -1.38 -25.63
CA ARG A 31 6.54 -1.65 -26.54
C ARG A 31 7.16 -3.02 -26.19
N GLY A 32 7.46 -3.82 -27.19
CA GLY A 32 7.99 -5.17 -27.02
C GLY A 32 6.93 -6.24 -26.72
N TYR A 33 5.66 -5.88 -26.59
CA TYR A 33 4.59 -6.82 -26.24
C TYR A 33 4.17 -7.68 -27.45
N ARG A 34 3.67 -8.87 -27.14
CA ARG A 34 3.19 -9.85 -28.11
C ARG A 34 1.77 -10.27 -27.79
N ILE A 35 0.92 -10.26 -28.81
CA ILE A 35 -0.42 -10.84 -28.80
C ILE A 35 -0.44 -11.86 -29.95
N ASP A 36 0.07 -13.05 -29.69
CA ASP A 36 0.12 -14.13 -30.66
C ASP A 36 -0.31 -15.47 -30.03
N SER A 37 -0.42 -16.49 -30.85
CA SER A 37 -0.86 -17.82 -30.44
C SER A 37 0.30 -18.75 -30.07
N GLY A 38 1.43 -18.21 -29.61
CA GLY A 38 2.67 -18.96 -29.48
C GLY A 38 2.88 -19.70 -28.17
N THR A 39 2.14 -19.37 -27.11
CA THR A 39 2.38 -19.96 -25.79
C THR A 39 1.45 -21.16 -25.55
N GLU A 40 2.03 -22.32 -25.32
CA GLU A 40 1.33 -23.55 -24.98
C GLU A 40 1.88 -24.12 -23.67
N ALA A 41 0.99 -24.55 -22.79
CA ALA A 41 1.35 -25.28 -21.58
C ALA A 41 0.32 -26.37 -21.29
N LYS A 42 0.77 -27.44 -20.65
CA LYS A 42 -0.10 -28.53 -20.26
C LYS A 42 -0.55 -28.36 -18.82
N HIS A 43 -1.86 -28.33 -18.60
CA HIS A 43 -2.41 -28.24 -17.25
C HIS A 43 -1.94 -29.47 -16.46
N PRO A 44 -1.27 -29.31 -15.33
CA PRO A 44 -0.54 -30.40 -14.71
C PRO A 44 -1.43 -31.51 -14.12
N ILE A 45 -2.67 -31.20 -13.74
CA ILE A 45 -3.61 -32.23 -13.25
C ILE A 45 -4.46 -32.82 -14.35
N THR A 46 -5.13 -31.95 -15.13
CA THR A 46 -6.10 -32.44 -16.12
C THR A 46 -5.43 -32.91 -17.41
N GLY A 47 -4.15 -32.62 -17.59
CA GLY A 47 -3.43 -32.86 -18.84
C GLY A 47 -3.92 -32.01 -20.02
N ARG A 48 -4.90 -31.13 -19.79
CA ARG A 48 -5.47 -30.27 -20.84
C ARG A 48 -4.42 -29.32 -21.37
N LEU A 49 -4.34 -29.22 -22.69
CA LEU A 49 -3.48 -28.23 -23.33
C LEU A 49 -4.09 -26.85 -23.17
N LEU A 50 -3.34 -25.98 -22.51
CA LEU A 50 -3.65 -24.56 -22.39
C LEU A 50 -2.91 -23.83 -23.50
N LYS A 51 -3.64 -23.21 -24.39
CA LYS A 51 -3.09 -22.52 -25.54
C LYS A 51 -3.57 -21.09 -25.55
N GLN A 52 -2.61 -20.18 -25.53
CA GLN A 52 -2.89 -18.78 -25.77
C GLN A 52 -3.28 -18.59 -27.23
N GLN A 53 -4.42 -17.94 -27.46
CA GLN A 53 -4.89 -17.59 -28.80
C GLN A 53 -4.86 -16.07 -28.98
N ALA A 54 -4.28 -15.63 -30.06
CA ALA A 54 -4.16 -14.20 -30.39
C ALA A 54 -5.51 -13.53 -30.64
N GLY A 55 -6.51 -14.28 -31.09
CA GLY A 55 -7.78 -13.71 -31.52
C GLY A 55 -7.64 -12.73 -32.72
N PRO A 56 -8.64 -11.85 -32.89
CA PRO A 56 -8.65 -10.91 -34.04
C PRO A 56 -7.65 -9.76 -33.92
N MET A 57 -7.08 -9.53 -32.70
CA MET A 57 -6.12 -8.47 -32.42
C MET A 57 -4.68 -9.01 -32.33
N LYS A 58 -4.32 -9.95 -33.22
CA LYS A 58 -2.95 -10.48 -33.23
C LYS A 58 -1.96 -9.35 -33.56
N PHE A 59 -0.94 -9.24 -32.68
CA PHE A 59 0.07 -8.19 -32.78
C PHE A 59 1.39 -8.63 -32.20
N ILE A 60 2.47 -8.26 -32.82
CA ILE A 60 3.84 -8.40 -32.31
C ILE A 60 4.48 -7.04 -32.46
N SER A 61 4.83 -6.43 -31.33
CA SER A 61 5.52 -5.15 -31.32
C SER A 61 6.83 -5.24 -32.11
N LYS A 62 7.07 -4.26 -32.96
CA LYS A 62 8.36 -4.07 -33.68
C LYS A 62 9.32 -3.16 -32.89
N LYS A 63 8.85 -2.62 -31.75
CA LYS A 63 9.62 -1.71 -30.91
C LYS A 63 10.25 -2.50 -29.79
N GLU A 64 11.49 -2.16 -29.44
CA GLU A 64 12.15 -2.72 -28.27
C GLU A 64 11.42 -2.32 -26.97
N PRO A 65 11.37 -3.20 -25.97
CA PRO A 65 10.92 -2.84 -24.65
C PRO A 65 11.62 -1.59 -24.13
N ARG A 66 10.90 -0.75 -23.41
CA ARG A 66 11.48 0.46 -22.81
C ARG A 66 10.99 0.59 -21.37
N ALA A 67 11.91 0.48 -20.42
CA ALA A 67 11.63 0.67 -19.01
C ALA A 67 11.22 2.13 -18.71
N LEU A 68 10.52 2.32 -17.60
CA LEU A 68 10.33 3.64 -17.02
C LEU A 68 11.68 4.15 -16.49
N THR A 69 11.87 5.45 -16.59
CA THR A 69 13.00 6.11 -15.93
C THR A 69 12.74 6.20 -14.42
N GLU A 70 13.79 6.38 -13.64
CA GLU A 70 13.68 6.57 -12.20
C GLU A 70 12.78 7.75 -11.83
N LEU A 71 12.85 8.84 -12.58
CA LEU A 71 11.99 10.01 -12.38
C LEU A 71 10.51 9.71 -12.67
N GLU A 72 10.21 8.90 -13.67
CA GLU A 72 8.84 8.48 -13.96
C GLU A 72 8.27 7.61 -12.85
N GLU A 73 9.05 6.66 -12.35
CA GLU A 73 8.69 5.84 -11.21
C GLU A 73 8.48 6.71 -9.96
N ALA A 74 9.36 7.69 -9.73
CA ALA A 74 9.26 8.63 -8.62
C ALA A 74 7.96 9.45 -8.64
N ILE A 75 7.58 9.98 -9.80
CA ILE A 75 6.32 10.74 -9.97
C ILE A 75 5.11 9.84 -9.68
N ILE A 76 5.11 8.60 -10.19
CA ILE A 76 4.04 7.64 -9.97
C ILE A 76 3.93 7.25 -8.49
N CYS A 77 5.05 6.98 -7.82
CA CYS A 77 5.09 6.69 -6.38
C CYS A 77 4.59 7.88 -5.55
N TRP A 78 5.01 9.10 -5.91
CA TRP A 78 4.53 10.29 -5.24
C TRP A 78 3.02 10.49 -5.43
N ALA A 79 2.51 10.33 -6.65
CA ALA A 79 1.09 10.41 -6.92
C ALA A 79 0.30 9.35 -6.14
N ALA A 80 0.84 8.14 -5.99
CA ALA A 80 0.19 7.06 -5.26
C ALA A 80 0.05 7.35 -3.77
N CYS A 81 1.15 7.73 -3.09
CA CYS A 81 1.17 7.84 -1.63
C CYS A 81 2.26 8.77 -1.08
N GLY A 82 2.81 9.65 -1.91
CA GLY A 82 3.87 10.56 -1.51
C GLY A 82 3.43 11.63 -0.52
N PRO A 83 4.36 12.29 0.16
CA PRO A 83 4.04 13.41 1.04
C PRO A 83 3.55 14.61 0.23
N ASN A 84 2.56 15.34 0.77
CA ASN A 84 2.00 16.54 0.14
C ASN A 84 1.83 17.71 1.12
N GLY A 85 2.51 17.69 2.23
CA GLY A 85 2.44 18.71 3.25
C GLY A 85 1.97 18.18 4.60
N LEU A 86 1.52 19.09 5.44
CA LEU A 86 0.97 18.76 6.75
C LEU A 86 -0.54 18.98 6.74
N CYS A 87 -1.30 17.94 7.07
CA CYS A 87 -2.72 18.10 7.35
C CYS A 87 -2.89 18.85 8.66
N ALA A 88 -3.69 19.91 8.64
CA ALA A 88 -4.09 20.57 9.86
C ALA A 88 -5.06 19.68 10.65
N TRP A 89 -4.84 19.64 11.95
CA TRP A 89 -5.79 19.04 12.86
C TRP A 89 -6.93 20.05 13.10
N ASP A 90 -8.08 19.80 12.52
CA ASP A 90 -9.26 20.67 12.61
C ASP A 90 -10.38 20.06 13.47
N ILE A 91 -10.11 18.92 14.11
CA ILE A 91 -11.04 18.23 15.00
C ILE A 91 -10.93 18.83 16.40
N SER A 92 -12.07 19.05 17.07
CA SER A 92 -12.10 19.48 18.46
C SER A 92 -11.49 18.41 19.38
N LEU A 93 -10.55 18.81 20.22
CA LEU A 93 -9.98 17.92 21.23
C LEU A 93 -11.01 17.43 22.25
N ASP A 94 -12.09 18.20 22.47
CA ASP A 94 -13.19 17.78 23.36
C ASP A 94 -13.95 16.56 22.83
N GLY A 95 -13.85 16.26 21.55
CA GLY A 95 -14.41 15.04 20.95
C GLY A 95 -13.53 13.80 21.10
N GLY A 96 -12.32 13.94 21.66
CA GLY A 96 -11.43 12.81 21.94
C GLY A 96 -10.96 12.06 20.70
N PHE A 97 -10.30 12.71 19.75
CA PHE A 97 -9.80 12.09 18.52
C PHE A 97 -8.27 12.08 18.43
N HIS A 98 -7.58 12.07 19.58
CA HIS A 98 -6.12 12.18 19.63
C HIS A 98 -5.39 11.11 18.79
N GLU A 99 -5.89 9.87 18.76
CA GLU A 99 -5.20 8.79 18.09
C GLU A 99 -5.52 8.71 16.60
N LEU A 100 -6.73 9.08 16.20
CA LEU A 100 -7.15 9.02 14.80
C LEU A 100 -6.48 10.06 13.91
N THR A 101 -5.82 11.08 14.50
CA THR A 101 -5.29 12.19 13.71
C THR A 101 -3.77 12.17 13.66
N TRP A 102 -3.24 11.85 12.49
CA TRP A 102 -1.85 12.08 12.13
C TRP A 102 -1.73 13.38 11.34
N ILE A 103 -0.61 14.07 11.51
CA ILE A 103 -0.42 15.39 10.90
C ILE A 103 0.24 15.32 9.52
N SER A 104 0.87 14.21 9.17
CA SER A 104 1.53 14.03 7.87
C SER A 104 0.52 13.84 6.75
N GLY A 105 0.43 14.78 5.82
CA GLY A 105 -0.39 14.65 4.62
C GLY A 105 0.24 13.71 3.59
N ARG A 106 -0.62 13.07 2.83
CA ARG A 106 -0.29 12.22 1.68
C ARG A 106 -1.15 12.59 0.49
N THR A 107 -0.70 12.29 -0.70
CA THR A 107 -1.49 12.41 -1.94
C THR A 107 -2.71 11.51 -1.96
N VAL A 108 -2.70 10.47 -1.16
CA VAL A 108 -3.82 9.55 -0.93
C VAL A 108 -4.48 9.84 0.42
N PRO A 109 -5.81 9.89 0.51
CA PRO A 109 -6.48 9.93 1.79
C PRO A 109 -6.34 8.60 2.52
N SER A 110 -6.19 8.66 3.84
CA SER A 110 -6.25 7.47 4.70
C SER A 110 -6.95 7.83 6.01
N PRO A 111 -7.57 6.87 6.71
CA PRO A 111 -8.21 7.14 7.99
C PRO A 111 -7.23 7.73 8.98
N GLY A 112 -7.57 8.89 9.55
CA GLY A 112 -6.70 9.61 10.49
C GLY A 112 -5.31 9.98 9.93
N ASN A 113 -5.09 9.96 8.61
CA ASN A 113 -3.78 10.09 7.96
C ASN A 113 -2.74 9.03 8.39
N SER A 114 -3.16 7.87 8.87
CA SER A 114 -2.27 6.86 9.43
C SER A 114 -1.52 6.01 8.41
N LEU A 115 -1.86 6.07 7.15
CA LEU A 115 -1.40 5.28 6.00
C LEU A 115 -0.52 4.05 6.36
N ALA A 116 -1.15 2.89 6.45
CA ALA A 116 -0.47 1.61 6.74
C ALA A 116 0.05 0.91 5.48
N THR A 117 -0.13 1.54 4.32
CA THR A 117 0.16 0.97 3.00
C THR A 117 1.43 1.58 2.41
N ASP A 118 2.39 0.73 2.06
CA ASP A 118 3.56 1.03 1.24
C ASP A 118 3.29 0.62 -0.22
N LEU A 119 4.27 0.78 -1.11
CA LEU A 119 4.14 0.42 -2.51
C LEU A 119 5.24 -0.56 -2.92
N LEU A 120 4.84 -1.74 -3.37
CA LEU A 120 5.73 -2.71 -3.98
C LEU A 120 5.90 -2.37 -5.46
N LEU A 121 7.15 -2.30 -5.93
CA LEU A 121 7.52 -2.11 -7.32
C LEU A 121 8.23 -3.35 -7.85
N ILE A 122 7.88 -3.77 -9.07
CA ILE A 122 8.57 -4.84 -9.79
C ILE A 122 8.88 -4.34 -11.20
N ASN A 123 10.15 -4.25 -11.56
CA ASN A 123 10.62 -3.78 -12.86
C ASN A 123 11.85 -4.57 -13.35
N ASP A 124 12.50 -4.14 -14.42
CA ASP A 124 13.66 -4.83 -14.99
C ASP A 124 14.91 -4.82 -14.08
N ARG A 125 14.95 -3.94 -13.08
CA ARG A 125 16.04 -3.84 -12.10
C ARG A 125 15.82 -4.74 -10.87
N GLY A 126 14.63 -5.36 -10.75
CA GLY A 126 14.27 -6.21 -9.63
C GLY A 126 12.95 -5.87 -8.96
N ALA A 127 12.87 -6.16 -7.68
CA ALA A 127 11.73 -5.82 -6.83
C ALA A 127 12.14 -4.89 -5.69
N PHE A 128 11.27 -3.95 -5.36
CA PHE A 128 11.52 -2.88 -4.40
C PHE A 128 10.28 -2.61 -3.56
N ILE A 129 10.49 -2.13 -2.34
CA ILE A 129 9.42 -1.54 -1.51
C ILE A 129 9.70 -0.04 -1.37
N TYR A 130 8.77 0.79 -1.82
CA TYR A 130 8.78 2.22 -1.60
C TYR A 130 8.04 2.56 -0.31
N LYS A 131 8.76 3.18 0.63
CA LYS A 131 8.29 3.56 1.97
C LYS A 131 8.27 5.07 2.10
N PRO A 132 7.16 5.75 1.81
CA PRO A 132 7.11 7.23 1.80
C PRO A 132 7.42 7.86 3.17
N THR A 133 7.30 7.09 4.24
CA THR A 133 7.60 7.54 5.61
C THR A 133 9.08 7.65 5.92
N LEU A 134 9.98 7.08 5.12
CA LEU A 134 11.43 7.21 5.29
C LEU A 134 11.93 8.60 4.92
N SER A 135 11.30 9.25 3.96
CA SER A 135 11.68 10.59 3.49
C SER A 135 11.17 11.70 4.44
N ARG A 136 11.92 11.96 5.50
CA ARG A 136 11.52 12.95 6.54
C ARG A 136 12.49 14.12 6.67
N SER A 137 13.37 14.34 5.71
CA SER A 137 14.34 15.41 5.75
C SER A 137 13.78 16.72 5.19
N GLY A 138 13.36 17.63 6.06
CA GLY A 138 12.97 19.00 5.71
C GLY A 138 11.50 19.19 5.31
N PRO A 139 11.16 20.35 4.73
CA PRO A 139 9.79 20.68 4.33
C PRO A 139 9.23 19.66 3.35
N ILE A 140 8.04 19.14 3.64
CA ILE A 140 7.38 18.09 2.84
C ILE A 140 6.40 18.64 1.80
N GLU A 141 6.24 19.94 1.72
CA GLU A 141 5.33 20.58 0.77
C GLU A 141 6.01 20.85 -0.58
N ILE A 142 5.24 20.70 -1.64
CA ILE A 142 5.56 21.19 -2.97
C ILE A 142 4.76 22.47 -3.20
N GLN A 143 5.42 23.63 -3.03
CA GLN A 143 4.78 24.93 -3.16
C GLN A 143 5.07 25.62 -4.50
N SER A 144 6.14 25.21 -5.17
CA SER A 144 6.59 25.81 -6.42
C SER A 144 7.47 24.86 -7.23
N GLU A 145 7.83 25.29 -8.45
CA GLU A 145 8.77 24.52 -9.31
C GLU A 145 10.14 24.22 -8.65
N LYS A 146 10.52 25.01 -7.64
CA LYS A 146 11.79 24.80 -6.90
C LYS A 146 11.76 23.56 -6.01
N ASP A 147 10.58 23.05 -5.76
CA ASP A 147 10.35 21.90 -4.88
C ASP A 147 10.15 20.59 -5.65
N TYR A 148 10.10 20.63 -6.97
CA TYR A 148 9.79 19.43 -7.78
C TYR A 148 10.88 18.35 -7.67
N ASP A 149 12.13 18.73 -7.44
CA ASP A 149 13.25 17.81 -7.23
C ASP A 149 13.11 16.97 -5.96
N LYS A 150 12.33 17.43 -4.99
CA LYS A 150 12.02 16.66 -3.77
C LYS A 150 11.38 15.30 -4.09
N ILE A 151 10.61 15.20 -5.17
CA ILE A 151 9.93 13.96 -5.56
C ILE A 151 10.93 12.85 -5.84
N LEU A 152 11.95 13.15 -6.63
CA LEU A 152 13.01 12.19 -6.93
C LEU A 152 13.81 11.83 -5.67
N LYS A 153 14.13 12.83 -4.85
CA LYS A 153 14.82 12.64 -3.58
C LYS A 153 14.03 11.73 -2.63
N TRP A 154 12.73 11.99 -2.45
CA TRP A 154 11.87 11.16 -1.60
C TRP A 154 11.73 9.73 -2.12
N TYR A 155 11.71 9.56 -3.43
CA TYR A 155 11.71 8.24 -4.05
C TYR A 155 13.00 7.48 -3.73
N GLN A 156 14.15 8.10 -3.94
CA GLN A 156 15.47 7.50 -3.68
C GLN A 156 15.67 7.17 -2.19
N GLU A 157 15.26 8.06 -1.29
CA GLU A 157 15.34 7.85 0.16
C GLU A 157 14.37 6.76 0.67
N GLY A 158 13.22 6.60 0.02
CA GLY A 158 12.17 5.67 0.42
C GLY A 158 12.23 4.30 -0.25
N LEU A 159 13.05 4.12 -1.29
CA LEU A 159 13.10 2.88 -2.06
C LEU A 159 14.08 1.88 -1.44
N VAL A 160 13.58 0.69 -1.11
CA VAL A 160 14.37 -0.41 -0.57
C VAL A 160 14.32 -1.59 -1.54
N GLN A 161 15.48 -2.00 -2.07
CA GLN A 161 15.57 -3.16 -2.96
C GLN A 161 15.44 -4.46 -2.16
N ILE A 162 14.61 -5.38 -2.65
CA ILE A 162 14.38 -6.71 -2.04
C ILE A 162 14.80 -7.86 -2.96
N LEU A 163 14.83 -7.64 -4.27
CA LEU A 163 15.42 -8.55 -5.27
C LEU A 163 16.20 -7.73 -6.29
N ASP A 164 17.28 -8.31 -6.80
CA ASP A 164 18.19 -7.71 -7.79
C ASP A 164 17.87 -8.10 -9.24
N GLU A 165 16.84 -8.90 -9.44
CA GLU A 165 16.33 -9.32 -10.74
C GLU A 165 14.81 -9.30 -10.78
N ARG A 166 14.23 -9.16 -11.97
CA ARG A 166 12.78 -9.27 -12.15
C ARG A 166 12.33 -10.68 -11.75
N PRO A 167 11.41 -10.84 -10.77
CA PRO A 167 10.96 -12.17 -10.37
C PRO A 167 10.19 -12.84 -11.50
N ASP A 168 10.42 -14.16 -11.66
CA ASP A 168 9.63 -14.98 -12.54
C ASP A 168 8.28 -15.28 -11.89
N ILE A 169 7.29 -14.45 -12.19
CA ILE A 169 5.92 -14.52 -11.67
C ILE A 169 4.89 -14.90 -12.72
N ASP A 170 5.34 -15.33 -13.88
CA ASP A 170 4.44 -15.87 -14.92
C ASP A 170 4.16 -17.36 -14.64
N TYR A 171 3.38 -17.60 -13.61
CA TYR A 171 3.08 -18.93 -13.11
C TYR A 171 1.79 -19.52 -13.66
N ALA A 172 1.00 -18.78 -14.42
CA ALA A 172 -0.32 -19.21 -14.89
C ALA A 172 -0.32 -20.56 -15.57
N LEU A 173 0.83 -20.94 -16.12
CA LEU A 173 1.03 -22.20 -16.83
C LEU A 173 1.74 -23.26 -15.98
N ARG A 174 2.23 -22.92 -14.80
CA ARG A 174 3.05 -23.81 -13.96
C ARG A 174 2.32 -24.35 -12.73
N VAL A 175 1.23 -23.68 -12.30
CA VAL A 175 0.56 -24.07 -11.07
C VAL A 175 -0.33 -25.28 -11.30
N PRO A 176 -0.03 -26.41 -10.67
CA PRO A 176 -0.96 -27.50 -10.60
C PRO A 176 -2.07 -27.13 -9.61
N SER A 177 -3.24 -26.80 -10.14
CA SER A 177 -4.46 -27.24 -9.48
C SER A 177 -4.83 -26.85 -8.06
N ALA A 178 -4.29 -25.88 -7.44
CA ALA A 178 -5.10 -25.28 -6.39
C ALA A 178 -6.18 -24.46 -7.11
N PRO A 179 -7.48 -24.66 -6.83
CA PRO A 179 -8.55 -23.93 -7.49
C PRO A 179 -8.42 -22.40 -7.33
N HIS A 180 -7.59 -21.95 -6.39
CA HIS A 180 -7.33 -20.57 -6.04
C HIS A 180 -5.89 -20.11 -6.32
N ALA A 181 -5.04 -20.98 -6.84
CA ALA A 181 -3.64 -20.69 -7.12
C ALA A 181 -3.37 -20.36 -8.59
N THR A 182 -4.39 -20.00 -9.33
CA THR A 182 -4.21 -19.45 -10.66
C THR A 182 -3.66 -18.04 -10.51
N LEU A 183 -2.40 -17.90 -10.73
CA LEU A 183 -1.71 -16.65 -10.62
C LEU A 183 -2.14 -15.63 -11.57
N MET A 184 -2.24 -16.01 -12.79
CA MET A 184 -2.63 -15.11 -13.86
C MET A 184 -3.47 -15.90 -14.84
N GLY A 185 -4.68 -15.44 -15.09
CA GLY A 185 -5.46 -15.98 -16.18
C GLY A 185 -4.73 -15.77 -17.50
N PRO A 186 -5.04 -16.55 -18.56
CA PRO A 186 -4.44 -16.40 -19.87
C PRO A 186 -4.56 -14.98 -20.47
N TYR A 187 -5.52 -14.20 -19.97
CA TYR A 187 -5.73 -12.79 -20.35
C TYR A 187 -4.71 -11.82 -19.73
N GLN A 188 -3.84 -12.29 -18.86
CA GLN A 188 -2.83 -11.47 -18.16
C GLN A 188 -1.40 -11.75 -18.63
N TYR A 189 -1.23 -12.46 -19.70
CA TYR A 189 0.08 -12.92 -20.22
C TYR A 189 1.10 -11.80 -20.48
N ASN A 190 0.64 -10.56 -20.74
CA ASN A 190 1.50 -9.39 -20.92
C ASN A 190 1.82 -8.66 -19.60
N MET A 191 1.51 -9.23 -18.46
CA MET A 191 1.63 -8.55 -17.18
C MET A 191 3.08 -8.36 -16.76
N ASN A 192 3.91 -9.39 -16.89
CA ASN A 192 5.31 -9.37 -16.47
C ASN A 192 6.29 -9.21 -17.63
N MET A 193 6.01 -8.27 -18.54
CA MET A 193 6.84 -8.02 -19.71
C MET A 193 8.03 -7.11 -19.40
N PRO A 194 9.20 -7.34 -20.03
CA PRO A 194 10.30 -6.38 -20.00
C PRO A 194 9.82 -4.97 -20.36
N GLY A 195 10.38 -3.95 -19.72
CA GLY A 195 10.00 -2.56 -19.92
C GLY A 195 8.73 -2.13 -19.18
N SER A 196 8.03 -3.05 -18.51
CA SER A 196 6.91 -2.69 -17.62
C SER A 196 7.35 -2.55 -16.17
N THR A 197 6.63 -1.74 -15.41
CA THR A 197 6.76 -1.69 -13.95
C THR A 197 5.40 -1.99 -13.32
N TRP A 198 5.38 -2.92 -12.37
CA TRP A 198 4.22 -3.16 -11.51
C TRP A 198 4.30 -2.25 -10.31
N PHE A 199 3.17 -1.67 -9.95
CA PHE A 199 2.98 -0.92 -8.73
C PHE A 199 1.84 -1.57 -7.94
N ILE A 200 2.15 -2.16 -6.79
CA ILE A 200 1.20 -2.92 -5.99
C ILE A 200 1.17 -2.33 -4.58
N PRO A 201 0.04 -1.77 -4.13
CA PRO A 201 -0.13 -1.39 -2.74
C PRO A 201 0.10 -2.60 -1.83
N LEU A 202 1.00 -2.44 -0.85
CA LEU A 202 1.36 -3.43 0.15
C LEU A 202 0.91 -2.94 1.52
N SER A 203 -0.22 -3.43 1.98
CA SER A 203 -0.84 -3.01 3.23
C SER A 203 -0.34 -3.81 4.42
N ASP A 204 -0.26 -3.15 5.58
CA ASP A 204 -0.22 -3.75 6.91
C ASP A 204 -1.44 -3.25 7.70
N SER A 205 -2.60 -3.82 7.40
CA SER A 205 -3.89 -3.34 7.89
C SER A 205 -3.97 -3.30 9.42
N ALA A 206 -3.28 -4.21 10.11
CA ALA A 206 -3.33 -4.24 11.58
C ALA A 206 -2.60 -3.07 12.24
N TRP A 207 -1.72 -2.36 11.52
CA TRP A 207 -1.14 -1.12 12.05
C TRP A 207 -2.19 -0.05 12.35
N LEU A 208 -3.30 -0.05 11.60
CA LEU A 208 -4.42 0.87 11.82
C LEU A 208 -5.15 0.61 13.15
N ASN A 209 -4.95 -0.56 13.78
CA ASN A 209 -5.49 -0.84 15.11
C ASN A 209 -4.86 0.02 16.23
N SER A 210 -3.85 0.85 15.94
CA SER A 210 -3.49 1.94 16.86
C SER A 210 -4.69 2.83 17.23
N ALA A 211 -5.73 2.86 16.38
CA ALA A 211 -7.00 3.51 16.65
C ALA A 211 -7.75 2.95 17.87
N LEU A 212 -7.42 1.74 18.34
CA LEU A 212 -7.95 1.18 19.59
C LEU A 212 -7.68 2.12 20.79
N MET A 213 -6.56 2.85 20.77
CA MET A 213 -6.27 3.83 21.80
C MET A 213 -7.36 4.89 21.90
N ASN A 214 -7.89 5.35 20.76
CA ASN A 214 -8.99 6.29 20.72
C ASN A 214 -10.34 5.64 21.05
N PHE A 215 -10.58 4.44 20.51
CA PHE A 215 -11.85 3.74 20.73
C PHE A 215 -12.08 3.39 22.19
N MET A 216 -11.03 2.98 22.91
CA MET A 216 -11.13 2.71 24.33
C MET A 216 -11.18 3.98 25.18
N ASP A 217 -10.29 4.95 24.94
CA ASP A 217 -10.15 6.14 25.78
C ASP A 217 -11.33 7.12 25.64
N CYS A 218 -11.77 7.34 24.40
CA CYS A 218 -12.73 8.39 24.10
C CYS A 218 -14.14 7.87 23.82
N TRP A 219 -14.27 6.66 23.30
CA TRP A 219 -15.57 6.06 22.98
C TRP A 219 -15.97 4.97 23.95
N HIS A 220 -15.16 4.71 24.98
CA HIS A 220 -15.42 3.71 26.02
C HIS A 220 -15.74 2.31 25.48
N TYR A 221 -15.20 2.00 24.29
CA TYR A 221 -15.34 0.73 23.61
C TYR A 221 -14.56 -0.37 24.32
N TYR A 222 -15.09 -1.61 24.32
CA TYR A 222 -14.33 -2.78 24.73
C TYR A 222 -14.60 -4.02 23.88
N PRO A 223 -13.56 -4.85 23.59
CA PRO A 223 -13.71 -6.06 22.79
C PRO A 223 -14.37 -7.17 23.60
N ILE A 224 -15.32 -7.90 22.98
CA ILE A 224 -15.91 -9.12 23.50
C ILE A 224 -15.55 -10.31 22.63
N ASP A 225 -15.30 -11.45 23.25
CA ASP A 225 -15.03 -12.72 22.59
C ASP A 225 -16.36 -13.44 22.28
N GLU A 226 -16.86 -13.22 21.10
CA GLU A 226 -18.11 -13.79 20.60
C GLU A 226 -18.07 -15.32 20.47
N TRP A 227 -16.89 -15.90 20.27
CA TRP A 227 -16.71 -17.35 20.13
C TRP A 227 -16.74 -18.08 21.47
N ASN A 228 -16.49 -17.36 22.57
CA ASN A 228 -16.49 -17.89 23.93
C ASN A 228 -17.56 -17.25 24.82
N GLY A 229 -18.77 -17.09 24.28
CA GLY A 229 -19.97 -16.67 25.02
C GLY A 229 -20.10 -15.15 25.22
N GLY A 230 -19.42 -14.32 24.43
CA GLY A 230 -19.55 -12.87 24.48
C GLY A 230 -18.93 -12.22 25.72
N ARG A 231 -17.99 -12.90 26.36
CA ARG A 231 -17.29 -12.36 27.54
C ARG A 231 -16.30 -11.25 27.14
N PRO A 232 -16.01 -10.30 28.03
CA PRO A 232 -14.97 -9.32 27.79
C PRO A 232 -13.63 -10.00 27.48
N ALA A 233 -12.89 -9.45 26.52
CA ALA A 233 -11.63 -10.01 26.07
C ALA A 233 -10.43 -9.45 26.86
N GLY A 234 -10.34 -9.82 28.16
CA GLY A 234 -9.22 -9.46 29.03
C GLY A 234 -9.27 -8.04 29.61
N VAL A 235 -10.39 -7.35 29.51
CA VAL A 235 -10.55 -5.94 29.92
C VAL A 235 -11.53 -5.74 31.09
N GLU A 236 -11.86 -6.80 31.82
CA GLU A 236 -12.85 -6.79 32.91
C GLU A 236 -12.55 -5.78 34.00
N LYS A 237 -11.26 -5.48 34.27
CA LYS A 237 -10.83 -4.49 35.26
C LYS A 237 -11.41 -3.12 34.94
N TRP A 238 -11.22 -2.65 33.73
CA TRP A 238 -11.61 -1.29 33.30
C TRP A 238 -13.12 -1.14 33.12
N ILE A 239 -13.83 -2.24 32.83
CA ILE A 239 -15.32 -2.26 32.86
C ILE A 239 -15.82 -2.06 34.29
N LYS A 240 -15.25 -2.76 35.27
CA LYS A 240 -15.61 -2.61 36.69
C LYS A 240 -15.31 -1.21 37.24
N GLU A 241 -14.27 -0.58 36.73
CA GLU A 241 -13.87 0.78 37.08
C GLU A 241 -14.69 1.86 36.33
N GLY A 242 -15.62 1.47 35.45
CA GLY A 242 -16.51 2.37 34.70
C GLY A 242 -15.81 3.14 33.57
N MET A 243 -14.64 2.66 33.11
CA MET A 243 -13.90 3.27 32.03
C MET A 243 -14.31 2.76 30.65
N LEU A 244 -14.81 1.53 30.57
CA LEU A 244 -15.26 0.87 29.36
C LEU A 244 -16.72 0.44 29.48
N GLU A 245 -17.55 0.76 28.46
CA GLU A 245 -19.00 0.58 28.52
C GLU A 245 -19.61 -0.07 27.26
N LEU A 246 -19.00 0.10 26.08
CA LEU A 246 -19.58 -0.30 24.80
C LEU A 246 -18.97 -1.61 24.29
N PRO A 247 -19.68 -2.76 24.40
CA PRO A 247 -19.18 -4.03 23.90
C PRO A 247 -19.21 -4.09 22.38
N THR A 248 -18.11 -4.56 21.79
CA THR A 248 -18.04 -4.82 20.36
C THR A 248 -17.35 -6.15 20.09
N PRO A 249 -17.90 -7.04 19.24
CA PRO A 249 -17.26 -8.29 18.88
C PRO A 249 -15.90 -8.09 18.25
N ILE A 250 -14.91 -8.94 18.59
CA ILE A 250 -13.56 -8.89 18.03
C ILE A 250 -13.61 -8.94 16.49
N ALA A 251 -14.41 -9.85 15.92
CA ALA A 251 -14.52 -9.93 14.45
C ALA A 251 -15.09 -8.67 13.81
N ALA A 252 -16.01 -7.99 14.47
CA ALA A 252 -16.61 -6.76 13.93
C ALA A 252 -15.59 -5.61 13.92
N GLU A 253 -14.79 -5.47 14.98
CA GLU A 253 -13.72 -4.49 15.07
C GLU A 253 -12.65 -4.77 14.03
N GLU A 254 -12.13 -5.99 13.97
CA GLU A 254 -11.08 -6.39 13.03
C GLU A 254 -11.57 -6.27 11.57
N GLN A 255 -12.85 -6.58 11.27
CA GLN A 255 -13.43 -6.39 9.95
C GLN A 255 -13.54 -4.91 9.57
N LEU A 256 -13.91 -4.03 10.52
CA LEU A 256 -13.94 -2.59 10.29
C LEU A 256 -12.56 -2.09 9.89
N ILE A 257 -11.54 -2.41 10.67
CA ILE A 257 -10.15 -2.01 10.40
C ILE A 257 -9.68 -2.50 9.04
N PHE A 258 -9.94 -3.77 8.72
CA PHE A 258 -9.59 -4.35 7.43
C PHE A 258 -10.26 -3.62 6.25
N GLN A 259 -11.56 -3.36 6.34
CA GLN A 259 -12.34 -2.68 5.29
C GLN A 259 -11.89 -1.23 5.10
N VAL A 260 -11.64 -0.54 6.19
CA VAL A 260 -11.21 0.86 6.17
C VAL A 260 -9.85 1.02 5.47
N GLU A 261 -8.94 0.07 5.62
CA GLU A 261 -7.64 0.10 4.94
C GLU A 261 -7.75 -0.18 3.41
N GLN A 262 -8.82 -0.83 2.93
CA GLN A 262 -9.02 -1.01 1.50
C GLN A 262 -9.31 0.31 0.75
N PHE A 263 -9.81 1.32 1.46
CA PHE A 263 -10.13 2.62 0.88
C PHE A 263 -8.88 3.36 0.35
N PRO A 264 -7.82 3.60 1.13
CA PRO A 264 -6.59 4.20 0.61
C PRO A 264 -5.97 3.38 -0.54
N ILE A 265 -6.03 2.06 -0.52
CA ILE A 265 -5.53 1.21 -1.61
C ILE A 265 -6.21 1.55 -2.94
N GLY A 266 -7.54 1.63 -2.95
CA GLY A 266 -8.30 2.03 -4.14
C GLY A 266 -7.96 3.45 -4.62
N CYS A 267 -7.79 4.38 -3.71
CA CYS A 267 -7.38 5.76 -4.01
C CYS A 267 -5.95 5.82 -4.57
N MET A 268 -4.99 5.05 -4.03
CA MET A 268 -3.63 4.95 -4.57
C MET A 268 -3.64 4.50 -6.03
N VAL A 269 -4.40 3.45 -6.34
CA VAL A 269 -4.52 2.94 -7.71
C VAL A 269 -5.15 3.97 -8.65
N GLN A 270 -6.17 4.70 -8.20
CA GLN A 270 -6.79 5.76 -9.00
C GLN A 270 -5.83 6.93 -9.23
N ASN A 271 -5.08 7.36 -8.22
CA ASN A 271 -4.08 8.41 -8.36
C ASN A 271 -2.99 8.02 -9.37
N MET A 272 -2.50 6.78 -9.31
CA MET A 272 -1.54 6.26 -10.29
C MET A 272 -2.12 6.29 -11.71
N ARG A 273 -3.38 5.87 -11.91
CA ARG A 273 -4.03 5.92 -13.23
C ARG A 273 -4.10 7.34 -13.80
N LEU A 274 -4.44 8.32 -12.97
CA LEU A 274 -4.51 9.72 -13.40
C LEU A 274 -3.12 10.26 -13.72
N ALA A 275 -2.11 9.98 -12.89
CA ALA A 275 -0.72 10.38 -13.14
C ALA A 275 -0.18 9.77 -14.43
N VAL A 276 -0.44 8.49 -14.67
CA VAL A 276 -0.04 7.76 -15.89
C VAL A 276 -0.68 8.37 -17.14
N GLU A 277 -1.98 8.70 -17.10
CA GLU A 277 -2.65 9.39 -18.21
C GLU A 277 -2.05 10.77 -18.45
N ALA A 278 -1.77 11.53 -17.39
CA ALA A 278 -1.12 12.84 -17.48
C ALA A 278 0.30 12.76 -18.06
N MET A 279 1.03 11.68 -17.78
CA MET A 279 2.38 11.45 -18.30
C MET A 279 2.41 10.81 -19.70
N GLY A 280 1.27 10.45 -20.27
CA GLY A 280 1.20 9.78 -21.58
C GLY A 280 1.74 8.35 -21.58
N LEU A 281 1.65 7.65 -20.46
CA LEU A 281 1.98 6.24 -20.31
C LEU A 281 0.76 5.34 -20.54
N GLY A 282 0.99 4.06 -20.75
CA GLY A 282 -0.03 3.03 -20.71
C GLY A 282 -0.12 2.41 -19.33
N ALA A 283 -1.34 2.08 -18.93
CA ALA A 283 -1.56 1.32 -17.72
C ALA A 283 -2.82 0.48 -17.77
N TRP A 284 -2.85 -0.53 -16.92
CA TRP A 284 -4.07 -1.24 -16.60
C TRP A 284 -4.02 -1.75 -15.15
N VAL A 285 -5.18 -1.79 -14.53
CA VAL A 285 -5.34 -2.26 -13.15
C VAL A 285 -5.68 -3.73 -13.16
N PHE A 286 -5.13 -4.47 -12.23
CA PHE A 286 -5.35 -5.92 -12.11
C PHE A 286 -5.48 -6.34 -10.65
N CYS A 287 -6.22 -7.43 -10.43
CA CYS A 287 -6.33 -8.14 -9.16
C CYS A 287 -6.21 -9.66 -9.35
N GLY A 288 -5.71 -10.09 -10.50
CA GLY A 288 -5.70 -11.49 -10.92
C GLY A 288 -4.37 -12.19 -10.69
N PHE A 289 -3.68 -11.91 -9.60
CA PHE A 289 -2.51 -12.66 -9.15
C PHE A 289 -2.77 -13.29 -7.78
N ASN A 290 -2.02 -14.35 -7.46
CA ASN A 290 -2.07 -14.95 -6.13
C ASN A 290 -1.05 -14.26 -5.22
N PRO A 291 -1.50 -13.50 -4.20
CA PRO A 291 -0.61 -12.80 -3.29
C PRO A 291 0.32 -13.73 -2.52
N ASP A 292 -0.13 -14.92 -2.13
CA ASP A 292 0.68 -15.89 -1.39
C ASP A 292 1.88 -16.36 -2.21
N LEU A 293 1.66 -16.66 -3.49
CA LEU A 293 2.76 -17.01 -4.40
C LEU A 293 3.70 -15.84 -4.64
N LEU A 294 3.15 -14.65 -4.85
CA LEU A 294 3.96 -13.44 -5.04
C LEU A 294 4.86 -13.19 -3.82
N MET A 295 4.34 -13.38 -2.62
CA MET A 295 5.10 -13.20 -1.37
C MET A 295 6.10 -14.33 -1.09
N GLY A 296 5.94 -15.51 -1.71
CA GLY A 296 6.86 -16.64 -1.54
C GLY A 296 6.33 -17.76 -0.65
N ALA A 297 5.02 -17.85 -0.45
CA ALA A 297 4.40 -18.89 0.38
C ALA A 297 4.42 -20.30 -0.25
N MET A 298 4.78 -20.42 -1.52
CA MET A 298 4.85 -21.69 -2.25
C MET A 298 6.20 -21.82 -2.98
N PRO A 299 7.31 -21.96 -2.23
CA PRO A 299 8.66 -21.94 -2.80
C PRO A 299 8.93 -23.11 -3.76
N GLU A 300 8.17 -24.21 -3.65
CA GLU A 300 8.21 -25.34 -4.58
C GLU A 300 7.65 -25.01 -5.97
N ILE A 301 6.85 -23.96 -6.08
CA ILE A 301 6.29 -23.48 -7.35
C ILE A 301 7.10 -22.31 -7.87
N ALA A 302 7.40 -21.33 -7.01
CA ALA A 302 8.13 -20.14 -7.36
C ALA A 302 8.82 -19.50 -6.15
N ARG A 303 9.99 -18.91 -6.39
CA ARG A 303 10.78 -18.24 -5.35
C ARG A 303 9.98 -17.11 -4.64
N GLY A 304 9.07 -16.43 -5.37
CA GLY A 304 8.38 -15.26 -4.87
C GLY A 304 9.34 -14.10 -4.49
N LEU A 305 8.85 -13.20 -3.64
CA LEU A 305 9.59 -12.01 -3.21
C LEU A 305 10.39 -12.20 -1.91
N GLY A 306 10.41 -13.41 -1.35
CA GLY A 306 11.22 -13.72 -0.17
C GLY A 306 10.64 -13.23 1.16
N PHE A 307 9.34 -13.04 1.25
CA PHE A 307 8.68 -12.74 2.51
C PHE A 307 8.74 -13.96 3.45
N HIS A 308 8.92 -13.70 4.73
CA HIS A 308 8.76 -14.73 5.76
C HIS A 308 7.27 -15.10 5.88
N VAL A 309 6.99 -16.39 5.77
CA VAL A 309 5.63 -16.93 5.78
C VAL A 309 5.52 -18.15 6.70
N GLU A 310 4.36 -18.33 7.32
CA GLU A 310 4.06 -19.50 8.15
C GLU A 310 2.70 -20.07 7.76
N ALA A 311 2.50 -21.35 8.10
CA ALA A 311 1.21 -22.03 7.93
C ALA A 311 0.08 -21.28 8.69
N PRO A 312 -1.17 -21.42 8.25
CA PRO A 312 -2.33 -20.90 8.96
C PRO A 312 -2.37 -21.40 10.40
N ASN A 313 -2.82 -20.52 11.31
CA ASN A 313 -2.99 -20.90 12.72
C ASN A 313 -4.26 -21.75 12.91
N PRO A 314 -4.16 -23.01 13.32
CA PRO A 314 -5.33 -23.88 13.48
C PRO A 314 -6.21 -23.51 14.67
N LYS A 315 -5.74 -22.65 15.59
CA LYS A 315 -6.50 -22.18 16.77
C LYS A 315 -7.33 -20.94 16.47
N ALA A 316 -7.12 -20.27 15.34
CA ALA A 316 -7.92 -19.12 14.98
C ALA A 316 -9.38 -19.55 14.75
N PRO A 317 -10.36 -18.84 15.30
CA PRO A 317 -11.78 -19.22 15.21
C PRO A 317 -12.32 -19.15 13.78
N ILE A 318 -11.76 -18.30 12.97
CA ILE A 318 -12.00 -18.24 11.53
C ILE A 318 -10.70 -18.69 10.87
N SER A 319 -10.63 -19.95 10.51
CA SER A 319 -9.56 -20.44 9.65
C SER A 319 -9.80 -19.87 8.25
N THR A 320 -9.10 -18.82 7.90
CA THR A 320 -9.13 -18.25 6.55
C THR A 320 -8.46 -19.17 5.54
N GLY A 321 -7.79 -20.24 6.00
CA GLY A 321 -6.91 -21.05 5.17
C GLY A 321 -5.72 -20.28 4.59
N GLN A 322 -5.55 -19.02 5.02
CA GLN A 322 -4.51 -18.14 4.51
C GLN A 322 -3.22 -18.34 5.26
N THR A 323 -2.14 -18.40 4.52
CA THR A 323 -0.78 -18.35 5.04
C THR A 323 -0.55 -17.06 5.81
N LYS A 324 0.12 -17.15 6.95
CA LYS A 324 0.57 -15.95 7.68
C LYS A 324 1.76 -15.34 6.96
N ILE A 325 1.66 -14.08 6.59
CA ILE A 325 2.74 -13.34 5.93
C ILE A 325 3.30 -12.34 6.93
N PHE A 326 4.51 -12.59 7.42
CA PHE A 326 5.19 -11.71 8.39
C PHE A 326 6.00 -10.60 7.75
N GLY A 327 6.31 -10.71 6.46
CA GLY A 327 7.04 -9.68 5.74
C GLY A 327 8.53 -9.99 5.57
N ILE A 328 9.33 -8.95 5.42
CA ILE A 328 10.79 -9.02 5.25
C ILE A 328 11.44 -8.28 6.41
N GLU A 329 12.29 -8.98 7.17
CA GLU A 329 12.95 -8.45 8.35
C GLU A 329 13.71 -7.14 8.05
N GLY A 330 13.49 -6.12 8.90
CA GLY A 330 14.11 -4.80 8.76
C GLY A 330 13.61 -3.97 7.57
N VAL A 331 12.75 -4.52 6.72
CA VAL A 331 12.21 -3.80 5.55
C VAL A 331 10.74 -3.50 5.71
N LYS A 332 9.89 -4.51 5.69
CA LYS A 332 8.45 -4.39 5.88
C LYS A 332 7.97 -5.61 6.65
N GLU A 333 7.55 -5.41 7.87
CA GLU A 333 7.12 -6.46 8.78
C GLU A 333 5.70 -6.21 9.23
N ALA A 334 4.87 -7.25 9.15
CA ALA A 334 3.47 -7.19 9.50
C ALA A 334 3.25 -7.07 11.00
N THR A 335 2.19 -6.39 11.36
CA THR A 335 1.74 -6.21 12.74
C THR A 335 1.03 -7.48 13.22
N TYR A 336 1.80 -8.45 13.68
CA TYR A 336 1.34 -9.67 14.35
C TYR A 336 1.91 -9.79 15.76
N VAL A 337 1.15 -10.39 16.66
CA VAL A 337 1.64 -10.85 17.97
C VAL A 337 1.21 -12.30 18.19
N PRO A 338 2.14 -13.24 18.49
CA PRO A 338 3.59 -13.07 18.39
C PRO A 338 4.11 -13.08 16.95
N SER A 339 5.20 -12.36 16.71
CA SER A 339 5.88 -12.32 15.40
C SER A 339 7.39 -12.17 15.59
N PRO A 340 8.19 -12.31 14.54
CA PRO A 340 9.62 -11.97 14.60
C PRO A 340 9.89 -10.57 15.13
N ARG A 341 9.06 -9.60 14.78
CA ARG A 341 9.17 -8.19 15.22
C ARG A 341 8.59 -7.93 16.60
N TYR A 342 7.39 -8.41 16.89
CA TYR A 342 6.67 -8.17 18.15
C TYR A 342 6.48 -9.47 18.92
N LYS A 343 7.30 -9.67 19.96
CA LYS A 343 7.25 -10.88 20.80
C LYS A 343 6.11 -10.83 21.82
N SER A 344 5.63 -9.64 22.17
CA SER A 344 4.56 -9.42 23.14
C SER A 344 3.64 -8.28 22.73
N ALA A 345 2.45 -8.25 23.30
CA ALA A 345 1.48 -7.17 23.14
C ALA A 345 2.08 -5.82 23.57
N GLU A 346 2.80 -5.79 24.70
CA GLU A 346 3.44 -4.59 25.22
C GLU A 346 4.42 -3.96 24.21
N GLN A 347 5.23 -4.78 23.53
CA GLN A 347 6.15 -4.28 22.50
C GLN A 347 5.40 -3.61 21.34
N LEU A 348 4.28 -4.17 20.91
CA LEU A 348 3.48 -3.60 19.83
C LEU A 348 2.81 -2.29 20.25
N VAL A 349 2.14 -2.27 21.42
CA VAL A 349 1.45 -1.09 21.93
C VAL A 349 2.43 0.07 22.15
N ASN A 350 3.62 -0.22 22.70
CA ASN A 350 4.68 0.77 22.83
C ASN A 350 5.18 1.26 21.46
N ALA A 351 5.30 0.40 20.45
CA ALA A 351 5.69 0.82 19.11
C ALA A 351 4.68 1.79 18.48
N TRP A 352 3.38 1.56 18.63
CA TRP A 352 2.35 2.51 18.20
C TRP A 352 2.48 3.88 18.87
N TYR A 353 2.67 3.86 20.21
CA TYR A 353 2.83 5.08 20.97
C TYR A 353 4.10 5.84 20.58
N GLU A 354 5.24 5.15 20.48
CA GLU A 354 6.51 5.74 20.10
C GLU A 354 6.52 6.29 18.68
N GLU A 355 5.82 5.65 17.74
CA GLU A 355 5.75 6.15 16.34
C GLU A 355 5.07 7.52 16.23
N LYS A 356 4.14 7.83 17.11
CA LYS A 356 3.41 9.10 17.10
C LYS A 356 3.97 10.15 18.07
N TYR A 357 4.29 9.71 19.28
CA TYR A 357 4.64 10.58 20.41
C TYR A 357 6.10 10.54 20.83
N GLY A 358 6.87 9.57 20.33
CA GLY A 358 8.26 9.36 20.69
C GLY A 358 9.18 10.50 20.25
N LYS A 359 10.44 10.42 20.64
CA LYS A 359 11.45 11.42 20.32
C LYS A 359 11.55 11.66 18.81
N GLY A 360 11.54 12.94 18.40
CA GLY A 360 11.61 13.33 17.01
C GLY A 360 10.36 13.03 16.16
N ARG A 361 9.32 12.43 16.73
CA ARG A 361 8.09 12.06 16.04
C ARG A 361 7.09 13.22 15.96
N THR A 362 5.97 13.00 15.27
CA THR A 362 5.03 14.05 14.87
C THR A 362 4.48 14.86 16.03
N LEU A 363 4.00 14.19 17.08
CA LEU A 363 3.46 14.83 18.29
C LEU A 363 4.43 14.77 19.49
N SER A 364 5.73 14.67 19.20
CA SER A 364 6.76 14.75 20.22
C SER A 364 6.75 16.11 20.91
N ARG A 365 6.79 16.11 22.25
CA ARG A 365 6.94 17.32 23.08
C ARG A 365 8.39 17.78 23.21
N GLU A 366 9.34 16.94 22.78
CA GLU A 366 10.76 17.24 22.84
C GLU A 366 11.17 18.38 21.88
N PRO A 367 12.24 19.12 22.16
CA PRO A 367 12.71 20.23 21.33
C PRO A 367 13.01 19.82 19.86
N ASP A 368 13.39 18.56 19.65
CA ASP A 368 13.68 17.97 18.34
C ASP A 368 12.47 17.34 17.66
N GLY A 369 11.25 17.57 18.20
CA GLY A 369 10.00 17.08 17.63
C GLY A 369 9.83 17.49 16.15
N PHE A 370 9.18 16.62 15.38
CA PHE A 370 9.02 16.81 13.92
C PHE A 370 8.38 18.17 13.58
N LEU A 371 7.28 18.54 14.23
CA LEU A 371 6.60 19.83 13.96
C LEU A 371 7.48 21.05 14.26
N ARG A 372 8.36 20.97 15.26
CA ARG A 372 9.30 22.06 15.56
C ARG A 372 10.40 22.20 14.53
N ARG A 373 10.82 21.08 13.91
CA ARG A 373 11.86 21.08 12.87
C ARG A 373 11.35 21.53 11.50
N VAL A 374 10.13 21.13 11.12
CA VAL A 374 9.60 21.38 9.78
C VAL A 374 8.59 22.53 9.73
N GLY A 375 8.13 23.00 10.89
CA GLY A 375 7.03 23.96 11.00
C GLY A 375 5.68 23.28 11.06
N ALA A 376 4.73 23.86 11.79
CA ALA A 376 3.35 23.40 11.86
C ALA A 376 2.45 24.20 10.90
N PRO A 377 1.31 23.65 10.46
CA PRO A 377 0.37 24.34 9.57
C PRO A 377 -0.43 25.45 10.30
N TRP A 378 -0.35 25.49 11.63
CA TRP A 378 -1.09 26.45 12.43
C TRP A 378 -0.37 27.78 12.59
N LYS A 379 -1.14 28.84 12.81
CA LYS A 379 -0.63 30.19 13.05
C LYS A 379 -0.25 30.39 14.52
N ASN A 380 0.64 31.34 14.76
CA ASN A 380 1.07 31.80 16.09
C ASN A 380 1.56 30.66 17.00
N ASP A 381 1.12 30.64 18.24
CA ASP A 381 1.47 29.68 19.29
C ASP A 381 0.54 28.45 19.33
N THR A 382 -0.30 28.25 18.33
CA THR A 382 -1.27 27.13 18.29
C THR A 382 -0.58 25.78 18.37
N MET A 383 0.57 25.60 17.71
CA MET A 383 1.35 24.37 17.80
C MET A 383 1.72 24.01 19.24
N GLU A 384 2.24 24.99 19.99
CA GLU A 384 2.65 24.77 21.38
C GLU A 384 1.45 24.45 22.29
N LYS A 385 0.31 25.10 22.04
CA LYS A 385 -0.94 24.81 22.75
C LYS A 385 -1.43 23.40 22.46
N VAL A 386 -1.42 22.97 21.20
CA VAL A 386 -1.79 21.61 20.79
C VAL A 386 -0.86 20.59 21.44
N LEU A 387 0.45 20.77 21.34
CA LEU A 387 1.42 19.83 21.92
C LEU A 387 1.36 19.78 23.45
N ALA A 388 0.99 20.87 24.11
CA ALA A 388 0.85 20.93 25.58
C ALA A 388 -0.46 20.33 26.09
N ASP A 389 -1.51 20.30 25.27
CA ASP A 389 -2.83 19.80 25.69
C ASP A 389 -2.77 18.30 26.00
N PRO A 390 -3.19 17.87 27.24
CA PRO A 390 -3.19 16.45 27.59
C PRO A 390 -4.09 15.60 26.70
N ARG A 391 -5.16 16.17 26.14
CA ARG A 391 -6.12 15.45 25.27
C ARG A 391 -5.56 15.08 23.90
N THR A 392 -4.34 15.52 23.57
CA THR A 392 -3.63 15.09 22.36
C THR A 392 -2.97 13.71 22.49
N ARG A 393 -3.07 13.10 23.64
CA ARG A 393 -2.46 11.79 23.97
C ARG A 393 -3.47 10.88 24.62
N PRO A 394 -3.37 9.56 24.42
CA PRO A 394 -4.20 8.61 25.12
C PRO A 394 -3.87 8.62 26.63
N SER A 395 -4.86 8.28 27.43
CA SER A 395 -4.70 8.04 28.86
C SER A 395 -3.76 6.85 29.12
N GLU A 396 -2.97 6.90 30.19
CA GLU A 396 -1.97 5.83 30.47
C GLU A 396 -2.61 4.45 30.61
N TRP A 397 -3.79 4.35 31.22
CA TRP A 397 -4.49 3.08 31.41
C TRP A 397 -4.87 2.38 30.10
N VAL A 398 -5.03 3.12 29.00
CA VAL A 398 -5.45 2.57 27.70
C VAL A 398 -4.39 1.63 27.12
N LYS A 399 -3.11 1.95 27.31
CA LYS A 399 -2.02 1.07 26.88
C LYS A 399 -2.10 -0.29 27.57
N ASP A 400 -2.36 -0.29 28.89
CA ASP A 400 -2.51 -1.52 29.67
C ASP A 400 -3.76 -2.31 29.24
N ALA A 401 -4.87 -1.63 28.95
CA ALA A 401 -6.10 -2.26 28.50
C ALA A 401 -5.92 -2.95 27.13
N ILE A 402 -5.30 -2.26 26.18
CA ILE A 402 -5.00 -2.83 24.85
C ILE A 402 -4.01 -3.99 24.96
N THR A 403 -2.96 -3.84 25.76
CA THR A 403 -2.00 -4.93 26.02
C THR A 403 -2.71 -6.17 26.55
N SER A 404 -3.59 -5.99 27.55
CA SER A 404 -4.38 -7.09 28.12
C SER A 404 -5.32 -7.74 27.10
N TYR A 405 -5.95 -6.96 26.24
CA TYR A 405 -6.77 -7.46 25.12
C TYR A 405 -5.96 -8.30 24.13
N ILE A 406 -4.83 -7.80 23.68
CA ILE A 406 -3.97 -8.53 22.72
C ILE A 406 -3.42 -9.81 23.38
N ASP A 407 -3.00 -9.77 24.64
CA ASP A 407 -2.56 -10.96 25.40
C ASP A 407 -3.68 -11.98 25.56
N TYR A 408 -4.92 -11.53 25.76
CA TYR A 408 -6.10 -12.40 25.76
C TYR A 408 -6.24 -13.13 24.41
N CYS A 409 -6.13 -12.41 23.28
CA CYS A 409 -6.21 -12.98 21.95
C CYS A 409 -5.08 -14.01 21.71
N VAL A 410 -3.85 -13.67 22.04
CA VAL A 410 -2.70 -14.58 21.92
C VAL A 410 -2.90 -15.85 22.76
N LYS A 411 -3.38 -15.71 23.99
CA LYS A 411 -3.63 -16.85 24.88
C LYS A 411 -4.72 -17.79 24.36
N ASN A 412 -5.84 -17.24 23.91
CA ASN A 412 -7.01 -18.02 23.53
C ASN A 412 -7.01 -18.48 22.06
N PHE A 413 -6.48 -17.65 21.16
CA PHE A 413 -6.49 -17.89 19.72
C PHE A 413 -5.09 -18.11 19.13
N GLY A 414 -4.03 -17.93 19.94
CA GLY A 414 -2.64 -18.14 19.53
C GLY A 414 -2.04 -17.01 18.69
N GLN A 415 -2.80 -15.96 18.43
CA GLN A 415 -2.34 -14.80 17.65
C GLN A 415 -3.25 -13.58 17.82
N TRP A 416 -2.74 -12.42 17.44
CA TRP A 416 -3.47 -11.21 17.18
C TRP A 416 -2.86 -10.51 15.94
N PRO A 417 -3.62 -9.99 14.93
CA PRO A 417 -5.08 -10.10 14.80
C PRO A 417 -5.58 -11.54 14.70
N VAL A 418 -6.86 -11.76 15.03
CA VAL A 418 -7.44 -13.10 15.13
C VAL A 418 -8.03 -13.58 13.81
N THR A 419 -8.68 -12.69 13.04
CA THR A 419 -9.57 -13.05 11.93
C THR A 419 -8.98 -12.79 10.53
N TYR A 420 -7.87 -12.05 10.42
CA TYR A 420 -7.30 -11.72 9.11
C TYR A 420 -5.76 -11.69 9.11
N ASN A 421 -5.20 -11.81 7.91
CA ASN A 421 -3.79 -11.59 7.68
C ASN A 421 -3.55 -10.09 7.41
N PRO A 422 -2.79 -9.38 8.25
CA PRO A 422 -2.59 -7.93 8.06
C PRO A 422 -1.79 -7.59 6.80
N MET A 423 -0.81 -8.42 6.40
CA MET A 423 -0.01 -8.16 5.22
C MET A 423 -0.73 -8.58 3.95
N GLN A 424 -1.03 -7.62 3.07
CA GLN A 424 -1.85 -7.86 1.90
C GLN A 424 -1.38 -7.08 0.67
N ALA A 425 -1.52 -7.73 -0.50
CA ALA A 425 -1.22 -7.17 -1.80
C ALA A 425 -2.19 -7.74 -2.84
N HIS A 426 -3.37 -7.12 -3.01
CA HIS A 426 -4.45 -7.68 -3.83
C HIS A 426 -4.66 -6.98 -5.18
N PHE A 427 -4.29 -5.70 -5.25
CA PHE A 427 -4.49 -4.86 -6.42
C PHE A 427 -3.18 -4.27 -6.88
N GLY A 428 -3.07 -4.00 -8.16
CA GLY A 428 -1.92 -3.32 -8.70
C GLY A 428 -2.20 -2.66 -10.04
N ALA A 429 -1.23 -1.90 -10.50
CA ALA A 429 -1.20 -1.34 -11.83
C ALA A 429 0.07 -1.80 -12.54
N VAL A 430 -0.06 -2.28 -13.78
CA VAL A 430 1.07 -2.44 -14.70
C VAL A 430 1.17 -1.17 -15.52
N ILE A 431 2.34 -0.57 -15.53
CA ILE A 431 2.60 0.70 -16.22
C ILE A 431 3.76 0.50 -17.20
N HIS A 432 3.64 1.05 -18.40
CA HIS A 432 4.59 0.85 -19.49
C HIS A 432 4.53 1.97 -20.54
N ASN A 433 5.53 2.02 -21.39
CA ASN A 433 5.51 2.83 -22.60
C ASN A 433 4.57 2.19 -23.64
N VAL A 434 3.59 2.95 -24.13
CA VAL A 434 2.57 2.46 -25.08
C VAL A 434 3.20 2.08 -26.42
N ASP A 435 2.73 0.97 -27.01
CA ASP A 435 2.95 0.72 -28.44
C ASP A 435 1.82 1.35 -29.25
N GLU A 436 2.10 2.49 -29.83
CA GLU A 436 1.12 3.29 -30.59
C GLU A 436 0.63 2.55 -31.84
N GLU A 437 1.50 1.75 -32.53
CA GLU A 437 1.16 1.01 -33.73
C GLU A 437 0.01 0.03 -33.48
N PHE A 438 -0.03 -0.62 -32.33
CA PHE A 438 -1.14 -1.50 -31.95
C PHE A 438 -2.48 -0.75 -31.93
N TYR A 439 -2.50 0.41 -31.28
CA TYR A 439 -3.73 1.19 -31.15
C TYR A 439 -4.14 1.84 -32.46
N ASP A 440 -3.19 2.31 -33.25
CA ASP A 440 -3.48 2.85 -34.61
C ASP A 440 -4.00 1.77 -35.55
N THR A 441 -3.61 0.51 -35.34
CA THR A 441 -4.09 -0.61 -36.16
C THR A 441 -5.53 -1.02 -35.81
N TYR A 442 -5.88 -1.05 -34.52
CA TYR A 442 -7.12 -1.69 -34.10
C TYR A 442 -8.16 -0.75 -33.49
N TYR A 443 -7.82 0.50 -33.20
CA TYR A 443 -8.70 1.45 -32.52
C TYR A 443 -9.00 2.66 -33.41
N LYS A 444 -10.12 3.32 -33.11
CA LYS A 444 -10.51 4.55 -33.77
C LYS A 444 -9.55 5.69 -33.46
N GLU A 445 -9.45 6.65 -34.36
CA GLU A 445 -8.73 7.89 -34.15
C GLU A 445 -9.13 8.55 -32.78
N GLY A 446 -8.16 9.15 -32.10
CA GLY A 446 -8.35 9.76 -30.78
C GLY A 446 -8.32 8.78 -29.60
N TYR A 447 -8.16 7.47 -29.82
CA TYR A 447 -7.95 6.53 -28.73
C TYR A 447 -6.58 6.73 -28.03
N ILE A 448 -5.57 7.09 -28.83
CA ILE A 448 -4.26 7.57 -28.37
C ILE A 448 -4.26 9.09 -28.44
N ASN A 449 -4.04 9.74 -27.30
CA ASN A 449 -4.00 11.18 -27.18
C ASN A 449 -2.61 11.76 -27.51
N ASP A 450 -2.53 13.08 -27.67
CA ASP A 450 -1.28 13.77 -28.02
C ASP A 450 -0.20 13.64 -26.93
N ARG A 451 -0.58 13.47 -25.66
CA ARG A 451 0.38 13.23 -24.58
C ARG A 451 1.17 11.96 -24.81
N ILE A 452 0.49 10.88 -25.20
CA ILE A 452 1.12 9.60 -25.53
C ILE A 452 2.03 9.75 -26.73
N ARG A 453 1.55 10.39 -27.82
CA ARG A 453 2.30 10.57 -29.08
C ARG A 453 3.55 11.44 -28.90
N ASN A 454 3.46 12.50 -28.11
CA ASN A 454 4.56 13.43 -27.89
C ASN A 454 5.53 13.01 -26.77
N ARG A 455 5.19 11.96 -26.04
CA ARG A 455 5.94 11.52 -24.87
C ARG A 455 7.41 11.24 -25.19
N SER A 456 7.70 10.52 -26.26
CA SER A 456 9.07 10.11 -26.62
C SER A 456 10.00 11.33 -26.74
N LYS A 457 9.53 12.40 -27.37
CA LYS A 457 10.29 13.65 -27.53
C LYS A 457 10.65 14.34 -26.21
N ILE A 458 9.86 14.12 -25.18
CA ILE A 458 10.01 14.78 -23.87
C ILE A 458 10.86 13.94 -22.92
N TRP A 459 10.62 12.64 -22.89
CA TRP A 459 11.21 11.76 -21.89
C TRP A 459 12.44 10.99 -22.38
N HIS A 460 12.60 10.81 -23.70
CA HIS A 460 13.62 9.89 -24.23
C HIS A 460 14.51 10.51 -25.32
N ASP A 461 14.06 11.55 -26.01
CA ASP A 461 14.85 12.30 -27.00
C ASP A 461 15.45 13.57 -26.35
#